data_03a32525150c80ea67493a286a2d2d92
#
_entry.id   03a32525150c80ea67493a286a2d2d92
#
_cell.length_a   1.000
_cell.length_b   1.000
_cell.length_c   1.000
_cell.angle_alpha   90.00
_cell.angle_beta   90.00
_cell.angle_gamma   90.00
#
_symmetry.space_group_name_H-M   'P 1'
#
loop_
_entity.id
_entity.type
_entity.pdbx_description
1 polymer ?
#
loop_
_entity_poly.entity_id
_entity_poly.type
_entity_poly.pdbx_seq_one_letter_code
_entity_poly.pdbx_strand_id
1 'polypeptide(L)'
;MPVIAIAARNRIWILLIAAIVDLAVGDPPGLWHPVQGIGALISRTESGLRRLFKIPVGKEKLHHNINNISNINNADNARSAQDNQDTQDTQHTQNTQNTQSTQNAQDTQDTQDIQNAQDTQNARESRERAAGGVLVLLVLIASTGLVLLLLALCRRINPWLGIIAEGILCGRLLALRSLREAAYAVRDPLLQGDVDGARRAVSMIVGRDTDPLNAEGIAKAAVETVAENTSDGVTAPLFYMILFGGIGGIFYKAVNTMDSMIGYKNDRYRFFGTAAARLDDVMNYIPSRLSALLMILVCAVPFKGISNPQIQQVTLQSKSQGRLKEESPDTPQEKLPDMRAAFRIWRRDRRKSPSPNSAQTESVCAGALHLRLLGDTWYFGKLHHKAEIGDGDRAVEPHDITRAVSLMVRTSLLLYAIGIAVLLALVELSCWP
;
A
#
# COMPACT_ATOMS: atom_id res chain seq x y z
N MET A 1 -15.01 22.73 29.18
CA MET A 1 -16.15 21.94 28.66
C MET A 1 -16.73 22.49 27.35
N PRO A 2 -17.11 23.77 27.16
CA PRO A 2 -17.74 24.23 25.91
C PRO A 2 -16.85 24.09 24.64
N VAL A 3 -15.53 24.16 24.75
CA VAL A 3 -14.61 24.05 23.61
C VAL A 3 -14.65 22.65 22.97
N ILE A 4 -14.72 21.59 23.79
CA ILE A 4 -14.78 20.19 23.29
C ILE A 4 -16.11 19.95 22.56
N ALA A 5 -17.24 20.43 23.11
CA ALA A 5 -18.55 20.31 22.49
C ALA A 5 -18.60 21.01 21.13
N ILE A 6 -18.06 22.24 21.03
CA ILE A 6 -18.01 23.00 19.77
C ILE A 6 -17.12 22.26 18.75
N ALA A 7 -15.95 21.78 19.17
CA ALA A 7 -15.06 21.04 18.28
C ALA A 7 -15.70 19.73 17.78
N ALA A 8 -16.34 18.96 18.64
CA ALA A 8 -17.05 17.73 18.28
C ALA A 8 -18.23 18.01 17.32
N ARG A 9 -19.05 19.03 17.59
CA ARG A 9 -20.15 19.44 16.71
C ARG A 9 -19.66 19.86 15.32
N ASN A 10 -18.63 20.68 15.27
CA ASN A 10 -18.06 21.09 13.99
C ASN A 10 -17.51 19.90 13.20
N ARG A 11 -16.92 18.92 13.90
CA ARG A 11 -16.39 17.70 13.27
C ARG A 11 -17.49 16.81 12.68
N ILE A 12 -18.65 16.74 13.31
CA ILE A 12 -19.84 16.06 12.74
C ILE A 12 -20.18 16.67 11.39
N TRP A 13 -20.30 18.00 11.30
CA TRP A 13 -20.58 18.67 10.02
C TRP A 13 -19.49 18.42 8.97
N ILE A 14 -18.23 18.47 9.36
CA ILE A 14 -17.08 18.18 8.47
C ILE A 14 -17.22 16.77 7.91
N LEU A 15 -17.49 15.76 8.75
CA LEU A 15 -17.63 14.37 8.31
C LEU A 15 -18.87 14.16 7.41
N LEU A 16 -19.98 14.81 7.67
CA LEU A 16 -21.16 14.75 6.82
C LEU A 16 -20.89 15.34 5.44
N ILE A 17 -20.26 16.51 5.38
CA ILE A 17 -19.83 17.14 4.12
C ILE A 17 -18.84 16.25 3.39
N ALA A 18 -17.86 15.66 4.10
CA ALA A 18 -16.88 14.76 3.53
C ALA A 18 -17.54 13.53 2.88
N ALA A 19 -18.51 12.91 3.56
CA ALA A 19 -19.25 11.78 3.01
C ALA A 19 -20.03 12.16 1.74
N ILE A 20 -20.68 13.33 1.73
CA ILE A 20 -21.39 13.83 0.54
C ILE A 20 -20.41 14.08 -0.61
N VAL A 21 -19.29 14.73 -0.35
CA VAL A 21 -18.29 15.05 -1.38
C VAL A 21 -17.67 13.78 -1.96
N ASP A 22 -17.24 12.81 -1.13
CA ASP A 22 -16.68 11.56 -1.62
C ASP A 22 -17.71 10.75 -2.43
N LEU A 23 -18.95 10.61 -1.94
CA LEU A 23 -19.99 9.82 -2.61
C LEU A 23 -20.56 10.49 -3.87
N ALA A 24 -20.75 11.82 -3.84
CA ALA A 24 -21.41 12.55 -4.93
C ALA A 24 -20.41 13.02 -6.00
N VAL A 25 -19.22 13.51 -5.60
CA VAL A 25 -18.24 14.08 -6.50
C VAL A 25 -17.16 13.06 -6.88
N GLY A 26 -16.61 12.33 -5.90
CA GLY A 26 -15.48 11.41 -6.11
C GLY A 26 -14.26 12.15 -6.66
N ASP A 27 -13.55 11.52 -7.62
CA ASP A 27 -12.35 12.06 -8.27
C ASP A 27 -12.56 12.27 -9.77
N PRO A 28 -13.31 13.31 -10.18
CA PRO A 28 -13.58 13.55 -11.59
C PRO A 28 -12.26 13.84 -12.34
N PRO A 29 -12.09 13.27 -13.55
CA PRO A 29 -10.92 13.52 -14.36
C PRO A 29 -10.79 15.01 -14.68
N GLY A 30 -9.56 15.55 -14.54
CA GLY A 30 -9.26 16.96 -14.80
C GLY A 30 -9.40 17.90 -13.58
N LEU A 31 -9.98 17.47 -12.49
CA LEU A 31 -9.99 18.26 -11.26
C LEU A 31 -8.73 17.98 -10.43
N TRP A 32 -8.01 19.04 -10.04
CA TRP A 32 -6.82 18.92 -9.22
C TRP A 32 -7.11 18.18 -7.90
N HIS A 33 -6.27 17.20 -7.57
CA HIS A 33 -6.43 16.38 -6.38
C HIS A 33 -5.30 16.68 -5.36
N PRO A 34 -5.60 16.82 -4.05
CA PRO A 34 -4.59 17.10 -3.01
C PRO A 34 -3.41 16.12 -3.02
N VAL A 35 -3.65 14.83 -3.31
CA VAL A 35 -2.61 13.80 -3.42
C VAL A 35 -1.61 14.10 -4.54
N GLN A 36 -2.05 14.71 -5.66
CA GLN A 36 -1.15 15.13 -6.74
C GLN A 36 -0.18 16.21 -6.27
N GLY A 37 -0.69 17.16 -5.43
CA GLY A 37 0.14 18.18 -4.80
C GLY A 37 1.17 17.58 -3.85
N ILE A 38 0.77 16.62 -3.02
CA ILE A 38 1.68 15.87 -2.14
C ILE A 38 2.71 15.11 -2.99
N GLY A 39 2.30 14.41 -4.04
CA GLY A 39 3.19 13.67 -4.93
C GLY A 39 4.23 14.57 -5.61
N ALA A 40 3.80 15.74 -6.11
CA ALA A 40 4.70 16.75 -6.68
C ALA A 40 5.71 17.29 -5.64
N LEU A 41 5.26 17.51 -4.41
CA LEU A 41 6.11 17.92 -3.29
C LEU A 41 7.15 16.86 -2.96
N ILE A 42 6.74 15.58 -2.87
CA ILE A 42 7.66 14.45 -2.64
C ILE A 42 8.73 14.39 -3.73
N SER A 43 8.34 14.43 -5.02
CA SER A 43 9.28 14.32 -6.15
C SER A 43 10.29 15.48 -6.20
N ARG A 44 9.82 16.73 -5.92
CA ARG A 44 10.70 17.90 -5.86
C ARG A 44 11.67 17.82 -4.68
N THR A 45 11.17 17.44 -3.51
CA THR A 45 11.98 17.30 -2.29
C THR A 45 13.00 16.18 -2.45
N GLU A 46 12.61 15.01 -3.00
CA GLU A 46 13.52 13.90 -3.32
C GLU A 46 14.66 14.38 -4.21
N SER A 47 14.32 15.03 -5.32
CA SER A 47 15.32 15.51 -6.28
C SER A 47 16.29 16.52 -5.66
N GLY A 48 15.81 17.43 -4.79
CA GLY A 48 16.61 18.39 -4.07
C GLY A 48 17.55 17.72 -3.06
N LEU A 49 17.02 16.81 -2.24
CA LEU A 49 17.79 16.12 -1.21
C LEU A 49 18.82 15.16 -1.79
N ARG A 50 18.52 14.45 -2.88
CA ARG A 50 19.51 13.60 -3.55
C ARG A 50 20.70 14.40 -4.06
N ARG A 51 20.46 15.63 -4.58
CA ARG A 51 21.54 16.55 -4.96
C ARG A 51 22.34 17.03 -3.75
N LEU A 52 21.66 17.46 -2.69
CA LEU A 52 22.28 17.98 -1.47
C LEU A 52 23.16 16.94 -0.76
N PHE A 53 22.65 15.71 -0.62
CA PHE A 53 23.35 14.60 0.02
C PHE A 53 24.29 13.84 -0.94
N LYS A 54 24.44 14.31 -2.20
CA LYS A 54 25.26 13.67 -3.24
C LYS A 54 24.92 12.18 -3.44
N ILE A 55 23.62 11.84 -3.46
CA ILE A 55 23.13 10.48 -3.66
C ILE A 55 22.94 10.26 -5.16
N PRO A 56 23.68 9.35 -5.80
CA PRO A 56 23.56 9.11 -7.25
C PRO A 56 22.18 8.54 -7.60
N VAL A 57 21.62 9.03 -8.73
CA VAL A 57 20.35 8.55 -9.30
C VAL A 57 20.69 7.65 -10.49
N GLY A 58 21.16 6.44 -10.22
CA GLY A 58 21.49 5.51 -11.31
C GLY A 58 21.94 4.15 -10.78
N LYS A 59 21.83 3.14 -11.62
CA LYS A 59 22.40 1.80 -11.36
C LYS A 59 23.92 1.91 -11.32
N GLU A 60 24.50 2.17 -10.15
CA GLU A 60 25.94 1.94 -10.00
C GLU A 60 26.21 0.44 -9.95
N LYS A 61 27.10 0.00 -10.84
CA LYS A 61 27.63 -1.38 -10.94
C LYS A 61 28.51 -1.78 -9.74
N LEU A 62 28.28 -1.20 -8.55
CA LEU A 62 29.12 -1.46 -7.37
C LEU A 62 28.93 -2.91 -6.86
N HIS A 63 27.71 -3.45 -6.92
CA HIS A 63 27.48 -4.86 -6.56
C HIS A 63 28.16 -5.85 -7.51
N HIS A 64 28.43 -5.45 -8.76
CA HIS A 64 29.13 -6.32 -9.71
C HIS A 64 30.63 -6.41 -9.42
N ASN A 65 31.23 -5.36 -8.88
CA ASN A 65 32.67 -5.36 -8.53
C ASN A 65 32.96 -6.18 -7.27
N ILE A 66 32.11 -6.11 -6.23
CA ILE A 66 32.33 -6.90 -4.99
C ILE A 66 32.17 -8.39 -5.28
N ASN A 67 31.17 -8.79 -6.07
CA ASN A 67 30.98 -10.19 -6.47
C ASN A 67 32.07 -10.67 -7.44
N ASN A 68 32.66 -9.80 -8.27
CA ASN A 68 33.79 -10.16 -9.12
C ASN A 68 35.09 -10.31 -8.32
N ILE A 69 35.34 -9.47 -7.32
CA ILE A 69 36.52 -9.59 -6.44
C ILE A 69 36.41 -10.88 -5.60
N SER A 70 35.25 -11.21 -5.04
CA SER A 70 35.06 -12.49 -4.30
C SER A 70 35.18 -13.72 -5.19
N ASN A 71 34.78 -13.63 -6.47
CA ASN A 71 34.92 -14.73 -7.44
C ASN A 71 36.38 -14.89 -7.94
N ILE A 72 37.16 -13.80 -8.04
CA ILE A 72 38.57 -13.83 -8.40
C ILE A 72 39.35 -14.51 -7.26
N ASN A 73 39.10 -14.12 -6.00
CA ASN A 73 39.79 -14.71 -4.84
C ASN A 73 39.47 -16.22 -4.66
N ASN A 74 38.23 -16.65 -5.01
CA ASN A 74 37.89 -18.08 -4.99
C ASN A 74 38.53 -18.86 -6.15
N ALA A 75 38.79 -18.23 -7.31
CA ALA A 75 39.42 -18.86 -8.45
C ALA A 75 40.95 -19.01 -8.23
N ASP A 76 41.58 -18.03 -7.59
CA ASP A 76 43.02 -18.04 -7.28
C ASP A 76 43.31 -19.01 -6.13
N ASN A 77 42.46 -19.12 -5.12
CA ASN A 77 42.58 -20.17 -4.09
C ASN A 77 42.39 -21.61 -4.62
N ALA A 78 41.58 -21.79 -5.66
CA ALA A 78 41.40 -23.10 -6.32
C ALA A 78 42.59 -23.47 -7.19
N ARG A 79 43.29 -22.49 -7.82
CA ARG A 79 44.51 -22.71 -8.59
C ARG A 79 45.73 -23.01 -7.70
N SER A 80 45.84 -22.30 -6.58
CA SER A 80 46.94 -22.55 -5.62
C SER A 80 46.87 -23.93 -4.96
N ALA A 81 45.68 -24.53 -4.89
CA ALA A 81 45.50 -25.89 -4.37
C ALA A 81 45.89 -26.99 -5.39
N GLN A 82 45.92 -26.68 -6.69
CA GLN A 82 46.20 -27.65 -7.76
C GLN A 82 47.71 -27.72 -8.11
N ASP A 83 48.45 -26.62 -7.89
CA ASP A 83 49.89 -26.56 -8.23
C ASP A 83 50.82 -27.15 -7.16
N ASN A 84 50.31 -27.62 -6.02
CA ASN A 84 51.11 -28.19 -4.92
C ASN A 84 51.34 -29.71 -5.00
N GLN A 85 51.13 -30.37 -6.14
CA GLN A 85 51.29 -31.82 -6.28
C GLN A 85 52.44 -32.33 -7.12
N ASP A 86 53.25 -31.45 -7.75
CA ASP A 86 54.45 -31.93 -8.45
C ASP A 86 55.64 -30.98 -8.25
N THR A 87 56.68 -31.47 -7.67
CA THR A 87 58.13 -31.32 -7.76
C THR A 87 58.84 -31.07 -6.43
N GLN A 88 59.48 -32.15 -5.97
CA GLN A 88 60.71 -32.02 -5.15
C GLN A 88 61.84 -31.49 -6.04
N ASP A 89 62.47 -30.36 -5.63
CA ASP A 89 63.93 -30.31 -5.51
C ASP A 89 64.39 -29.00 -4.85
N THR A 90 65.40 -29.18 -4.05
CA THR A 90 66.26 -28.30 -3.24
C THR A 90 66.85 -27.13 -4.00
N GLN A 91 66.33 -25.90 -3.88
CA GLN A 91 67.03 -24.60 -3.98
C GLN A 91 66.14 -23.37 -3.84
N HIS A 92 65.15 -23.34 -2.88
CA HIS A 92 64.11 -22.33 -2.88
C HIS A 92 63.87 -21.59 -1.56
N THR A 93 64.80 -21.55 -0.60
CA THR A 93 64.52 -20.93 0.70
C THR A 93 64.47 -19.39 0.66
N GLN A 94 65.12 -18.75 -0.30
CA GLN A 94 65.13 -17.28 -0.44
C GLN A 94 64.03 -16.75 -1.37
N ASN A 95 63.59 -17.53 -2.36
CA ASN A 95 62.50 -17.14 -3.24
C ASN A 95 61.12 -17.33 -2.57
N THR A 96 60.97 -18.33 -1.70
CA THR A 96 59.70 -18.61 -1.00
C THR A 96 59.38 -17.53 0.03
N GLN A 97 60.36 -16.95 0.71
CA GLN A 97 60.13 -15.82 1.64
C GLN A 97 59.71 -14.53 0.93
N ASN A 98 60.26 -14.25 -0.26
CA ASN A 98 59.85 -13.08 -1.04
C ASN A 98 58.45 -13.27 -1.64
N THR A 99 58.07 -14.47 -2.07
CA THR A 99 56.75 -14.76 -2.61
C THR A 99 55.68 -14.75 -1.51
N GLN A 100 55.99 -15.28 -0.31
CA GLN A 100 55.08 -15.22 0.85
C GLN A 100 54.90 -13.78 1.38
N SER A 101 55.95 -12.95 1.39
CA SER A 101 55.82 -11.55 1.80
C SER A 101 55.04 -10.72 0.79
N THR A 102 55.13 -11.01 -0.51
CA THR A 102 54.35 -10.36 -1.56
C THR A 102 52.86 -10.80 -1.53
N GLN A 103 52.61 -12.09 -1.30
CA GLN A 103 51.23 -12.60 -1.11
C GLN A 103 50.60 -12.03 0.15
N ASN A 104 51.27 -11.98 1.29
CA ASN A 104 50.77 -11.38 2.52
C ASN A 104 50.52 -9.88 2.38
N ALA A 105 51.30 -9.16 1.59
CA ALA A 105 51.09 -7.74 1.31
C ALA A 105 49.87 -7.54 0.40
N GLN A 106 49.66 -8.41 -0.58
CA GLN A 106 48.54 -8.39 -1.49
C GLN A 106 47.23 -8.76 -0.77
N ASP A 107 47.21 -9.79 0.07
CA ASP A 107 46.07 -10.17 0.90
C ASP A 107 45.68 -9.06 1.90
N THR A 108 46.65 -8.32 2.42
CA THR A 108 46.42 -7.18 3.31
C THR A 108 45.82 -6.00 2.55
N GLN A 109 46.26 -5.76 1.33
CA GLN A 109 45.78 -4.68 0.47
C GLN A 109 44.37 -4.98 -0.02
N ASP A 110 44.05 -6.21 -0.43
CA ASP A 110 42.74 -6.67 -0.82
C ASP A 110 41.74 -6.57 0.35
N THR A 111 42.17 -6.92 1.57
CA THR A 111 41.37 -6.80 2.78
C THR A 111 41.04 -5.34 3.10
N GLN A 112 42.00 -4.43 2.95
CA GLN A 112 41.80 -2.98 3.14
C GLN A 112 40.86 -2.41 2.07
N ASP A 113 40.98 -2.82 0.82
CA ASP A 113 40.09 -2.36 -0.26
C ASP A 113 38.68 -2.83 -0.08
N ILE A 114 38.44 -4.08 0.38
CA ILE A 114 37.14 -4.59 0.75
C ILE A 114 36.53 -3.79 1.92
N GLN A 115 37.33 -3.49 2.95
CA GLN A 115 36.91 -2.74 4.11
C GLN A 115 36.56 -1.29 3.74
N ASN A 116 37.37 -0.63 2.93
CA ASN A 116 37.11 0.71 2.41
C ASN A 116 35.84 0.75 1.53
N ALA A 117 35.60 -0.28 0.72
CA ALA A 117 34.38 -0.41 -0.08
C ALA A 117 33.14 -0.57 0.79
N GLN A 118 33.19 -1.39 1.85
CA GLN A 118 32.12 -1.56 2.83
C GLN A 118 31.84 -0.28 3.60
N ASP A 119 32.86 0.43 4.06
CA ASP A 119 32.70 1.70 4.77
C ASP A 119 32.06 2.78 3.88
N THR A 120 32.45 2.83 2.61
CA THR A 120 31.86 3.73 1.61
C THR A 120 30.39 3.40 1.38
N GLN A 121 30.05 2.12 1.30
CA GLN A 121 28.67 1.67 1.16
C GLN A 121 27.84 2.01 2.40
N ASN A 122 28.33 1.73 3.60
CA ASN A 122 27.67 2.04 4.87
C ASN A 122 27.43 3.55 5.03
N ALA A 123 28.42 4.37 4.65
CA ALA A 123 28.28 5.82 4.66
C ALA A 123 27.23 6.32 3.65
N ARG A 124 27.11 5.68 2.48
CA ARG A 124 26.06 5.95 1.49
C ARG A 124 24.70 5.59 2.02
N GLU A 125 24.53 4.38 2.56
CA GLU A 125 23.25 3.92 3.15
C GLU A 125 22.77 4.85 4.26
N SER A 126 23.69 5.29 5.13
CA SER A 126 23.38 6.23 6.21
C SER A 126 22.92 7.58 5.67
N ARG A 127 23.57 8.11 4.63
CA ARG A 127 23.14 9.35 3.95
C ARG A 127 21.78 9.22 3.29
N GLU A 128 21.50 8.09 2.65
CA GLU A 128 20.20 7.82 2.03
C GLU A 128 19.08 7.76 3.10
N ARG A 129 19.30 7.07 4.22
CA ARG A 129 18.36 7.03 5.35
C ARG A 129 18.13 8.42 5.97
N ALA A 130 19.18 9.20 6.16
CA ALA A 130 19.06 10.55 6.68
C ALA A 130 18.28 11.47 5.73
N ALA A 131 18.61 11.45 4.43
CA ALA A 131 17.90 12.22 3.42
C ALA A 131 16.41 11.82 3.33
N GLY A 132 16.09 10.51 3.41
CA GLY A 132 14.73 10.04 3.48
C GLY A 132 13.97 10.51 4.72
N GLY A 133 14.61 10.52 5.88
CA GLY A 133 14.03 11.07 7.12
C GLY A 133 13.75 12.57 7.01
N VAL A 134 14.67 13.34 6.45
CA VAL A 134 14.49 14.78 6.17
C VAL A 134 13.34 15.00 5.19
N LEU A 135 13.22 14.17 4.13
CA LEU A 135 12.09 14.24 3.20
C LEU A 135 10.77 14.08 3.93
N VAL A 136 10.64 13.05 4.77
CA VAL A 136 9.41 12.79 5.54
C VAL A 136 9.03 14.01 6.35
N LEU A 137 9.97 14.60 7.11
CA LEU A 137 9.70 15.79 7.91
C LEU A 137 9.26 16.99 7.07
N LEU A 138 9.97 17.27 5.97
CA LEU A 138 9.65 18.42 5.10
C LEU A 138 8.28 18.27 4.44
N VAL A 139 7.95 17.06 3.94
CA VAL A 139 6.65 16.80 3.32
C VAL A 139 5.52 16.92 4.33
N LEU A 140 5.68 16.39 5.54
CA LEU A 140 4.67 16.48 6.60
C LEU A 140 4.47 17.92 7.06
N ILE A 141 5.53 18.66 7.33
CA ILE A 141 5.45 20.07 7.75
C ILE A 141 4.81 20.91 6.66
N ALA A 142 5.24 20.76 5.41
CA ALA A 142 4.74 21.57 4.32
C ALA A 142 3.26 21.26 4.00
N SER A 143 2.88 19.98 3.88
CA SER A 143 1.50 19.59 3.54
C SER A 143 0.53 19.92 4.68
N THR A 144 0.88 19.57 5.91
CA THR A 144 0.03 19.81 7.09
C THR A 144 -0.01 21.30 7.44
N GLY A 145 1.13 22.00 7.38
CA GLY A 145 1.23 23.42 7.67
C GLY A 145 0.46 24.29 6.66
N LEU A 146 0.53 23.95 5.37
CA LEU A 146 -0.25 24.65 4.33
C LEU A 146 -1.76 24.50 4.59
N VAL A 147 -2.22 23.28 4.86
CA VAL A 147 -3.65 23.02 5.14
C VAL A 147 -4.09 23.73 6.43
N LEU A 148 -3.27 23.67 7.48
CA LEU A 148 -3.55 24.37 8.73
C LEU A 148 -3.71 25.88 8.48
N LEU A 149 -2.80 26.48 7.72
CA LEU A 149 -2.85 27.92 7.38
C LEU A 149 -4.11 28.26 6.58
N LEU A 150 -4.42 27.48 5.54
CA LEU A 150 -5.61 27.71 4.70
C LEU A 150 -6.91 27.58 5.52
N LEU A 151 -7.05 26.54 6.35
CA LEU A 151 -8.22 26.37 7.19
C LEU A 151 -8.33 27.45 8.27
N ALA A 152 -7.20 27.89 8.85
CA ALA A 152 -7.19 29.00 9.79
C ALA A 152 -7.66 30.30 9.14
N LEU A 153 -7.19 30.57 7.91
CA LEU A 153 -7.61 31.76 7.14
C LEU A 153 -9.12 31.69 6.82
N CYS A 154 -9.62 30.54 6.33
CA CYS A 154 -11.06 30.36 6.09
C CYS A 154 -11.89 30.62 7.36
N ARG A 155 -11.47 30.07 8.51
CA ARG A 155 -12.17 30.26 9.79
C ARG A 155 -12.11 31.69 10.30
N ARG A 156 -11.06 32.48 9.98
CA ARG A 156 -10.94 33.91 10.31
C ARG A 156 -11.95 34.75 9.52
N ILE A 157 -12.24 34.35 8.26
CA ILE A 157 -13.24 35.04 7.43
C ILE A 157 -14.65 34.66 7.92
N ASN A 158 -14.94 33.39 8.03
CA ASN A 158 -16.22 32.85 8.51
C ASN A 158 -16.03 31.42 9.05
N PRO A 159 -16.54 31.12 10.27
CA PRO A 159 -16.44 29.77 10.83
C PRO A 159 -17.06 28.68 9.93
N TRP A 160 -18.19 28.95 9.28
CA TRP A 160 -18.83 28.02 8.36
C TRP A 160 -18.02 27.79 7.09
N LEU A 161 -17.36 28.82 6.57
CA LEU A 161 -16.43 28.66 5.44
C LEU A 161 -15.30 27.70 5.79
N GLY A 162 -14.76 27.79 7.01
CA GLY A 162 -13.76 26.84 7.49
C GLY A 162 -14.28 25.41 7.59
N ILE A 163 -15.51 25.21 8.09
CA ILE A 163 -16.14 23.87 8.17
C ILE A 163 -16.37 23.28 6.78
N ILE A 164 -16.90 24.07 5.85
CA ILE A 164 -17.15 23.63 4.47
C ILE A 164 -15.84 23.30 3.75
N ALA A 165 -14.84 24.17 3.83
CA ALA A 165 -13.54 23.95 3.21
C ALA A 165 -12.85 22.69 3.75
N GLU A 166 -12.91 22.48 5.07
CA GLU A 166 -12.36 21.28 5.71
C GLU A 166 -13.14 20.03 5.32
N GLY A 167 -14.47 20.09 5.24
CA GLY A 167 -15.32 18.97 4.79
C GLY A 167 -15.05 18.58 3.34
N ILE A 168 -14.90 19.57 2.44
CA ILE A 168 -14.51 19.32 1.05
C ILE A 168 -13.12 18.67 0.99
N LEU A 169 -12.15 19.21 1.73
CA LEU A 169 -10.81 18.61 1.80
C LEU A 169 -10.89 17.15 2.26
N CYS A 170 -11.60 16.87 3.36
CA CYS A 170 -11.74 15.52 3.91
C CYS A 170 -12.38 14.58 2.88
N GLY A 171 -13.43 15.00 2.18
CA GLY A 171 -14.06 14.17 1.14
C GLY A 171 -13.12 13.87 -0.03
N ARG A 172 -12.24 14.82 -0.39
CA ARG A 172 -11.21 14.63 -1.43
C ARG A 172 -10.03 13.76 -0.99
N LEU A 173 -9.84 13.50 0.30
CA LEU A 173 -8.80 12.63 0.82
C LEU A 173 -9.27 11.16 0.97
N LEU A 174 -10.58 10.92 0.94
CA LEU A 174 -11.17 9.59 0.96
C LEU A 174 -11.18 9.01 -0.46
N ALA A 175 -11.07 7.70 -0.53
CA ALA A 175 -11.00 6.99 -1.81
C ALA A 175 -12.14 5.99 -1.99
N LEU A 176 -13.28 6.14 -1.27
CA LEU A 176 -14.34 5.13 -1.29
C LEU A 176 -14.99 5.01 -2.67
N ARG A 177 -15.36 6.13 -3.27
CA ARG A 177 -15.96 6.15 -4.60
C ARG A 177 -14.96 5.83 -5.69
N SER A 178 -13.79 6.47 -5.67
CA SER A 178 -12.77 6.27 -6.70
C SER A 178 -12.25 4.82 -6.73
N LEU A 179 -12.08 4.20 -5.56
CA LEU A 179 -11.68 2.78 -5.49
C LEU A 179 -12.79 1.85 -5.99
N ARG A 180 -14.06 2.16 -5.68
CA ARG A 180 -15.20 1.41 -6.23
C ARG A 180 -15.26 1.51 -7.76
N GLU A 181 -15.13 2.71 -8.30
CA GLU A 181 -15.16 2.94 -9.75
C GLU A 181 -13.99 2.24 -10.43
N ALA A 182 -12.79 2.33 -9.87
CA ALA A 182 -11.61 1.64 -10.37
C ALA A 182 -11.73 0.11 -10.33
N ALA A 183 -12.29 -0.45 -9.25
CA ALA A 183 -12.57 -1.87 -9.15
C ALA A 183 -13.60 -2.34 -10.20
N TYR A 184 -14.64 -1.53 -10.44
CA TYR A 184 -15.65 -1.85 -11.46
C TYR A 184 -15.12 -1.69 -12.88
N ALA A 185 -14.17 -0.80 -13.11
CA ALA A 185 -13.47 -0.70 -14.39
C ALA A 185 -12.64 -1.97 -14.73
N VAL A 186 -12.25 -2.77 -13.72
CA VAL A 186 -11.65 -4.09 -13.92
C VAL A 186 -12.71 -5.17 -14.10
N ARG A 187 -13.77 -5.14 -13.28
CA ARG A 187 -14.84 -6.15 -13.30
C ARG A 187 -15.60 -6.18 -14.62
N ASP A 188 -16.00 -5.01 -15.12
CA ASP A 188 -16.92 -4.91 -16.26
C ASP A 188 -16.37 -5.51 -17.54
N PRO A 189 -15.09 -5.26 -17.94
CA PRO A 189 -14.47 -5.97 -19.05
C PRO A 189 -14.35 -7.49 -18.80
N LEU A 190 -14.05 -7.94 -17.58
CA LEU A 190 -13.98 -9.38 -17.27
C LEU A 190 -15.34 -10.07 -17.49
N LEU A 191 -16.44 -9.42 -17.11
CA LEU A 191 -17.80 -9.94 -17.36
C LEU A 191 -18.15 -10.04 -18.85
N GLN A 192 -17.50 -9.21 -19.68
CA GLN A 192 -17.66 -9.22 -21.15
C GLN A 192 -16.67 -10.16 -21.85
N GLY A 193 -15.75 -10.79 -21.12
CA GLY A 193 -14.69 -11.63 -21.67
C GLY A 193 -13.50 -10.84 -22.27
N ASP A 194 -13.46 -9.51 -22.11
CA ASP A 194 -12.35 -8.64 -22.51
C ASP A 194 -11.24 -8.67 -21.44
N VAL A 195 -10.39 -9.69 -21.51
CA VAL A 195 -9.27 -9.88 -20.57
C VAL A 195 -8.22 -8.78 -20.74
N ASP A 196 -8.00 -8.28 -21.96
CA ASP A 196 -7.00 -7.24 -22.22
C ASP A 196 -7.46 -5.87 -21.71
N GLY A 197 -8.74 -5.55 -21.84
CA GLY A 197 -9.34 -4.36 -21.23
C GLY A 197 -9.24 -4.40 -19.71
N ALA A 198 -9.55 -5.53 -19.11
CA ALA A 198 -9.43 -5.74 -17.67
C ALA A 198 -7.96 -5.66 -17.19
N ARG A 199 -7.01 -6.20 -17.97
CA ARG A 199 -5.57 -6.11 -17.67
C ARG A 199 -5.08 -4.68 -17.67
N ARG A 200 -5.49 -3.87 -18.65
CA ARG A 200 -5.19 -2.43 -18.66
C ARG A 200 -5.80 -1.72 -17.45
N ALA A 201 -7.03 -2.03 -17.10
CA ALA A 201 -7.68 -1.41 -15.94
C ALA A 201 -6.99 -1.79 -14.61
N VAL A 202 -6.67 -3.08 -14.39
CA VAL A 202 -6.00 -3.51 -13.15
C VAL A 202 -4.59 -2.94 -13.03
N SER A 203 -3.86 -2.75 -14.14
CA SER A 203 -2.52 -2.15 -14.11
C SER A 203 -2.50 -0.71 -13.59
N MET A 204 -3.64 -0.02 -13.60
CA MET A 204 -3.77 1.33 -13.06
C MET A 204 -3.93 1.36 -11.52
N ILE A 205 -4.23 0.22 -10.90
CA ILE A 205 -4.55 0.16 -9.47
C ILE A 205 -3.65 -0.80 -8.67
N VAL A 206 -2.76 -1.54 -9.35
CA VAL A 206 -1.79 -2.45 -8.71
C VAL A 206 -0.36 -2.05 -9.01
N GLY A 207 0.54 -2.30 -8.06
CA GLY A 207 1.98 -2.04 -8.25
C GLY A 207 2.77 -3.23 -8.80
N ARG A 208 2.08 -4.34 -9.18
CA ARG A 208 2.71 -5.58 -9.70
C ARG A 208 2.65 -5.62 -11.23
N ASP A 209 3.46 -6.50 -11.82
CA ASP A 209 3.40 -6.79 -13.26
C ASP A 209 2.08 -7.49 -13.58
N THR A 210 1.35 -6.98 -14.59
CA THR A 210 0.01 -7.48 -14.95
C THR A 210 -0.01 -8.30 -16.24
N ASP A 211 1.04 -8.23 -17.05
CA ASP A 211 1.13 -8.94 -18.34
C ASP A 211 0.94 -10.47 -18.21
N PRO A 212 1.50 -11.16 -17.18
CA PRO A 212 1.33 -12.60 -17.06
C PRO A 212 -0.02 -13.03 -16.46
N LEU A 213 -0.90 -12.10 -16.05
CA LEU A 213 -2.14 -12.43 -15.38
C LEU A 213 -3.20 -12.91 -16.38
N ASN A 214 -3.82 -14.04 -16.06
CA ASN A 214 -5.06 -14.49 -16.69
C ASN A 214 -6.29 -13.81 -16.07
N ALA A 215 -7.50 -14.11 -16.54
CA ALA A 215 -8.74 -13.52 -16.03
C ALA A 215 -8.92 -13.69 -14.51
N GLU A 216 -8.62 -14.87 -13.97
CA GLU A 216 -8.65 -15.14 -12.53
C GLU A 216 -7.62 -14.31 -11.77
N GLY A 217 -6.38 -14.26 -12.26
CA GLY A 217 -5.29 -13.46 -11.67
C GLY A 217 -5.60 -11.98 -11.65
N ILE A 218 -6.28 -11.46 -12.68
CA ILE A 218 -6.75 -10.06 -12.74
C ILE A 218 -7.85 -9.82 -11.70
N ALA A 219 -8.85 -10.71 -11.61
CA ALA A 219 -9.92 -10.60 -10.61
C ALA A 219 -9.36 -10.69 -9.19
N LYS A 220 -8.44 -11.62 -8.93
CA LYS A 220 -7.73 -11.78 -7.67
C LYS A 220 -6.97 -10.51 -7.28
N ALA A 221 -6.20 -9.94 -8.21
CA ALA A 221 -5.46 -8.70 -7.99
C ALA A 221 -6.38 -7.53 -7.62
N ALA A 222 -7.52 -7.40 -8.28
CA ALA A 222 -8.51 -6.37 -7.97
C ALA A 222 -9.13 -6.56 -6.58
N VAL A 223 -9.50 -7.81 -6.20
CA VAL A 223 -10.04 -8.14 -4.87
C VAL A 223 -9.03 -7.81 -3.77
N GLU A 224 -7.76 -8.19 -3.95
CA GLU A 224 -6.67 -7.88 -3.02
C GLU A 224 -6.51 -6.38 -2.84
N THR A 225 -6.48 -5.63 -3.94
CA THR A 225 -6.35 -4.16 -3.91
C THR A 225 -7.51 -3.50 -3.17
N VAL A 226 -8.76 -3.93 -3.40
CA VAL A 226 -9.93 -3.43 -2.69
C VAL A 226 -9.85 -3.76 -1.21
N ALA A 227 -9.45 -5.00 -0.86
CA ALA A 227 -9.33 -5.43 0.53
C ALA A 227 -8.26 -4.63 1.30
N GLU A 228 -7.06 -4.45 0.74
CA GLU A 228 -5.98 -3.66 1.32
C GLU A 228 -6.38 -2.18 1.46
N ASN A 229 -6.89 -1.57 0.39
CA ASN A 229 -7.28 -0.17 0.38
C ASN A 229 -8.57 0.11 1.17
N THR A 230 -9.32 -0.89 1.61
CA THR A 230 -10.37 -0.71 2.62
C THR A 230 -9.78 -0.10 3.90
N SER A 231 -8.57 -0.52 4.30
CA SER A 231 -7.82 0.13 5.37
C SER A 231 -7.21 1.46 4.88
N ASP A 232 -6.28 1.40 3.96
CA ASP A 232 -5.33 2.48 3.67
C ASP A 232 -5.94 3.63 2.87
N GLY A 233 -6.92 3.33 2.04
CA GLY A 233 -7.63 4.31 1.19
C GLY A 233 -8.84 4.94 1.84
N VAL A 234 -9.47 4.26 2.80
CA VAL A 234 -10.79 4.71 3.33
C VAL A 234 -10.83 4.76 4.85
N THR A 235 -10.66 3.62 5.55
CA THR A 235 -10.91 3.62 7.00
C THR A 235 -9.82 4.28 7.81
N ALA A 236 -8.55 4.18 7.40
CA ALA A 236 -7.47 4.85 8.10
C ALA A 236 -7.53 6.38 7.96
N PRO A 237 -7.67 6.99 6.76
CA PRO A 237 -7.87 8.42 6.69
C PRO A 237 -9.12 8.88 7.45
N LEU A 238 -10.24 8.15 7.37
CA LEU A 238 -11.45 8.45 8.13
C LEU A 238 -11.23 8.40 9.65
N PHE A 239 -10.49 7.40 10.15
CA PHE A 239 -10.11 7.28 11.56
C PHE A 239 -9.36 8.53 12.03
N TYR A 240 -8.36 8.98 11.28
CA TYR A 240 -7.61 10.18 11.63
C TYR A 240 -8.44 11.47 11.48
N MET A 241 -9.39 11.50 10.56
CA MET A 241 -10.34 12.61 10.45
C MET A 241 -11.31 12.67 11.64
N ILE A 242 -11.78 11.54 12.14
CA ILE A 242 -12.62 11.47 13.35
C ILE A 242 -11.85 12.02 14.55
N LEU A 243 -10.57 11.67 14.71
CA LEU A 243 -9.75 12.10 15.84
C LEU A 243 -9.28 13.57 15.72
N PHE A 244 -8.74 13.94 14.56
CA PHE A 244 -7.98 15.19 14.38
C PHE A 244 -8.52 16.10 13.26
N GLY A 245 -9.68 15.76 12.65
CA GLY A 245 -10.26 16.54 11.55
C GLY A 245 -9.43 16.44 10.27
N GLY A 246 -9.56 17.45 9.41
CA GLY A 246 -8.86 17.52 8.13
C GLY A 246 -7.34 17.54 8.27
N ILE A 247 -6.82 18.02 9.40
CA ILE A 247 -5.38 18.01 9.70
C ILE A 247 -4.88 16.57 9.87
N GLY A 248 -5.62 15.72 10.60
CA GLY A 248 -5.30 14.29 10.72
C GLY A 248 -5.41 13.56 9.40
N GLY A 249 -6.43 13.89 8.60
CA GLY A 249 -6.62 13.32 7.27
C GLY A 249 -5.47 13.61 6.32
N ILE A 250 -5.03 14.89 6.21
CA ILE A 250 -3.92 15.27 5.31
C ILE A 250 -2.58 14.72 5.81
N PHE A 251 -2.35 14.69 7.13
CA PHE A 251 -1.14 14.12 7.71
C PHE A 251 -1.03 12.63 7.34
N TYR A 252 -2.08 11.85 7.62
CA TYR A 252 -2.13 10.44 7.25
C TYR A 252 -1.95 10.24 5.74
N LYS A 253 -2.67 11.01 4.92
CA LYS A 253 -2.58 10.88 3.46
C LYS A 253 -1.19 11.21 2.92
N ALA A 254 -0.49 12.18 3.54
CA ALA A 254 0.90 12.47 3.17
C ALA A 254 1.83 11.28 3.50
N VAL A 255 1.67 10.65 4.66
CA VAL A 255 2.42 9.44 5.03
C VAL A 255 2.17 8.31 4.04
N ASN A 256 0.91 7.97 3.79
CA ASN A 256 0.51 6.91 2.88
C ASN A 256 0.98 7.17 1.43
N THR A 257 0.95 8.45 0.96
CA THR A 257 1.46 8.81 -0.36
C THR A 257 2.98 8.69 -0.43
N MET A 258 3.71 9.05 0.63
CA MET A 258 5.16 8.84 0.67
C MET A 258 5.52 7.36 0.59
N ASP A 259 4.86 6.50 1.35
CA ASP A 259 5.08 5.05 1.26
C ASP A 259 4.80 4.53 -0.14
N SER A 260 3.66 4.88 -0.73
CA SER A 260 3.28 4.47 -2.09
C SER A 260 4.26 4.93 -3.17
N MET A 261 4.97 6.07 -2.98
CA MET A 261 5.90 6.61 -3.97
C MET A 261 7.35 6.16 -3.77
N ILE A 262 7.79 6.05 -2.51
CA ILE A 262 9.20 5.83 -2.18
C ILE A 262 9.43 4.68 -1.18
N GLY A 263 8.40 4.01 -0.68
CA GLY A 263 8.52 2.89 0.27
C GLY A 263 8.97 1.56 -0.34
N TYR A 264 9.17 1.50 -1.64
CA TYR A 264 9.59 0.28 -2.35
C TYR A 264 10.97 -0.20 -1.95
N LYS A 265 11.14 -1.53 -1.82
CA LYS A 265 12.43 -2.18 -1.51
C LYS A 265 13.28 -2.45 -2.76
N ASN A 266 13.25 -1.54 -3.75
CA ASN A 266 14.12 -1.59 -4.91
C ASN A 266 15.44 -0.85 -4.66
N ASP A 267 16.41 -0.98 -5.57
CA ASP A 267 17.76 -0.38 -5.44
C ASP A 267 17.73 1.14 -5.22
N ARG A 268 16.71 1.82 -5.74
CA ARG A 268 16.56 3.28 -5.62
C ARG A 268 16.08 3.73 -4.24
N TYR A 269 15.17 2.95 -3.61
CA TYR A 269 14.43 3.40 -2.42
C TYR A 269 14.69 2.56 -1.17
N ARG A 270 15.42 1.44 -1.29
CA ARG A 270 15.67 0.50 -0.19
C ARG A 270 16.09 1.17 1.12
N PHE A 271 16.97 2.17 1.03
CA PHE A 271 17.44 2.92 2.19
C PHE A 271 16.74 4.27 2.33
N PHE A 272 16.55 4.97 1.22
CA PHE A 272 15.93 6.28 1.18
C PHE A 272 14.47 6.24 1.65
N GLY A 273 13.68 5.25 1.24
CA GLY A 273 12.28 5.09 1.59
C GLY A 273 12.01 4.50 2.98
N THR A 274 13.05 4.06 3.71
CA THR A 274 12.88 3.35 5.00
C THR A 274 12.06 4.14 6.02
N ALA A 275 12.26 5.46 6.12
CA ALA A 275 11.54 6.30 7.08
C ALA A 275 10.05 6.42 6.72
N ALA A 276 9.72 6.57 5.43
CA ALA A 276 8.34 6.63 4.95
C ALA A 276 7.60 5.32 5.20
N ALA A 277 8.20 4.19 4.80
CA ALA A 277 7.60 2.86 4.98
C ALA A 277 7.36 2.52 6.47
N ARG A 278 8.33 2.81 7.34
CA ARG A 278 8.16 2.56 8.78
C ARG A 278 7.10 3.45 9.41
N LEU A 279 7.03 4.71 8.99
CA LEU A 279 6.01 5.64 9.50
C LEU A 279 4.62 5.21 9.06
N ASP A 280 4.46 4.78 7.81
CA ASP A 280 3.20 4.21 7.30
C ASP A 280 2.80 2.95 8.07
N ASP A 281 3.73 2.03 8.31
CA ASP A 281 3.47 0.84 9.13
C ASP A 281 2.95 1.19 10.54
N VAL A 282 3.49 2.23 11.18
CA VAL A 282 3.05 2.70 12.50
C VAL A 282 1.68 3.37 12.41
N MET A 283 1.47 4.24 11.43
CA MET A 283 0.20 4.96 11.27
C MET A 283 -0.95 4.01 10.91
N ASN A 284 -0.70 2.97 10.14
CA ASN A 284 -1.69 1.96 9.80
C ASN A 284 -1.88 0.87 10.87
N TYR A 285 -1.06 0.84 11.93
CA TYR A 285 -1.13 -0.25 12.91
C TYR A 285 -2.49 -0.38 13.59
N ILE A 286 -3.05 0.70 14.11
CA ILE A 286 -4.38 0.70 14.74
C ILE A 286 -5.49 0.67 13.69
N PRO A 287 -5.49 1.54 12.66
CA PRO A 287 -6.55 1.56 11.66
C PRO A 287 -6.76 0.22 10.95
N SER A 288 -5.70 -0.48 10.55
CA SER A 288 -5.84 -1.76 9.83
C SER A 288 -6.53 -2.85 10.66
N ARG A 289 -6.28 -2.89 11.96
CA ARG A 289 -6.92 -3.83 12.89
C ARG A 289 -8.37 -3.45 13.15
N LEU A 290 -8.62 -2.16 13.33
CA LEU A 290 -9.99 -1.64 13.44
C LEU A 290 -10.78 -1.96 12.17
N SER A 291 -10.20 -1.73 10.99
CA SER A 291 -10.79 -2.07 9.69
C SER A 291 -11.15 -3.55 9.61
N ALA A 292 -10.22 -4.43 9.98
CA ALA A 292 -10.46 -5.87 9.99
C ALA A 292 -11.62 -6.27 10.92
N LEU A 293 -11.68 -5.72 12.13
CA LEU A 293 -12.75 -5.99 13.09
C LEU A 293 -14.10 -5.49 12.58
N LEU A 294 -14.16 -4.27 12.05
CA LEU A 294 -15.38 -3.72 11.46
C LEU A 294 -15.81 -4.54 10.24
N MET A 295 -14.88 -4.96 9.41
CA MET A 295 -15.13 -5.80 8.23
C MET A 295 -15.69 -7.18 8.63
N ILE A 296 -15.22 -7.77 9.73
CA ILE A 296 -15.79 -9.00 10.30
C ILE A 296 -17.22 -8.75 10.80
N LEU A 297 -17.47 -7.64 11.49
CA LEU A 297 -18.80 -7.30 12.01
C LEU A 297 -19.83 -7.10 10.90
N VAL A 298 -19.47 -6.46 9.79
CA VAL A 298 -20.41 -6.26 8.68
C VAL A 298 -20.75 -7.55 7.94
N CYS A 299 -19.95 -8.61 8.09
CA CYS A 299 -20.29 -9.95 7.58
C CYS A 299 -21.50 -10.57 8.32
N ALA A 300 -21.86 -10.09 9.51
CA ALA A 300 -23.03 -10.57 10.23
C ALA A 300 -24.38 -10.08 9.61
N VAL A 301 -24.32 -9.06 8.76
CA VAL A 301 -25.53 -8.47 8.14
C VAL A 301 -25.75 -9.09 6.76
N PRO A 302 -26.95 -9.63 6.47
CA PRO A 302 -27.26 -10.22 5.18
C PRO A 302 -26.95 -9.29 3.99
N PHE A 303 -26.40 -9.86 2.93
CA PHE A 303 -26.09 -9.16 1.70
C PHE A 303 -27.38 -9.04 0.86
N LYS A 304 -28.12 -7.95 0.97
CA LYS A 304 -29.02 -7.58 -0.11
C LYS A 304 -28.18 -6.82 -1.13
N GLY A 305 -27.92 -7.43 -2.29
CA GLY A 305 -27.09 -6.83 -3.32
C GLY A 305 -27.51 -5.41 -3.62
N ILE A 306 -26.55 -4.49 -3.70
CA ILE A 306 -26.73 -3.22 -4.40
C ILE A 306 -26.77 -3.62 -5.87
N SER A 307 -27.96 -4.02 -6.33
CA SER A 307 -28.21 -4.28 -7.74
C SER A 307 -28.02 -2.96 -8.49
N ASN A 308 -26.91 -2.85 -9.22
CA ASN A 308 -26.74 -1.74 -10.13
C ASN A 308 -27.78 -1.91 -11.26
N PRO A 309 -28.70 -0.95 -11.45
CA PRO A 309 -29.75 -1.05 -12.49
C PRO A 309 -29.16 -1.26 -13.89
N GLN A 310 -27.94 -0.75 -14.16
CA GLN A 310 -27.25 -0.95 -15.42
C GLN A 310 -26.80 -2.41 -15.62
N ILE A 311 -26.43 -3.13 -14.55
CA ILE A 311 -26.08 -4.56 -14.64
C ILE A 311 -27.30 -5.42 -14.92
N GLN A 312 -28.45 -5.09 -14.34
CA GLN A 312 -29.70 -5.78 -14.66
C GLN A 312 -30.06 -5.60 -16.15
N GLN A 313 -29.84 -4.41 -16.73
CA GLN A 313 -30.08 -4.19 -18.15
C GLN A 313 -29.09 -4.96 -19.05
N VAL A 314 -27.80 -4.99 -18.71
CA VAL A 314 -26.78 -5.74 -19.49
C VAL A 314 -27.04 -7.24 -19.38
N THR A 315 -27.38 -7.75 -18.21
CA THR A 315 -27.73 -9.15 -17.98
C THR A 315 -29.03 -9.53 -18.72
N LEU A 316 -30.02 -8.67 -18.72
CA LEU A 316 -31.27 -8.87 -19.47
C LEU A 316 -31.05 -8.82 -20.99
N GLN A 317 -30.21 -7.92 -21.50
CA GLN A 317 -29.84 -7.87 -22.90
C GLN A 317 -29.01 -9.08 -23.34
N SER A 318 -28.09 -9.55 -22.50
CA SER A 318 -27.30 -10.76 -22.78
C SER A 318 -28.15 -12.03 -22.76
N LYS A 319 -29.17 -12.11 -21.89
CA LYS A 319 -30.17 -13.18 -21.89
C LYS A 319 -31.08 -13.14 -23.11
N SER A 320 -31.49 -11.93 -23.56
CA SER A 320 -32.32 -11.77 -24.75
C SER A 320 -31.57 -12.10 -26.07
N GLN A 321 -30.25 -12.04 -26.06
CA GLN A 321 -29.40 -12.39 -27.22
C GLN A 321 -28.95 -13.86 -27.25
N GLY A 322 -29.45 -14.71 -26.33
CA GLY A 322 -29.13 -16.14 -26.30
C GLY A 322 -27.65 -16.48 -26.06
N ARG A 323 -26.86 -15.52 -25.58
CA ARG A 323 -25.42 -15.70 -25.32
C ARG A 323 -25.09 -16.32 -23.96
N LEU A 324 -26.05 -16.36 -23.04
CA LEU A 324 -25.91 -17.07 -21.76
C LEU A 324 -26.81 -18.30 -21.81
N LYS A 325 -26.23 -19.49 -21.61
CA LYS A 325 -27.00 -20.72 -21.38
C LYS A 325 -27.91 -20.48 -20.18
N GLU A 326 -29.15 -21.02 -20.23
CA GLU A 326 -30.02 -21.06 -19.08
C GLU A 326 -29.26 -21.63 -17.90
N GLU A 327 -29.09 -20.82 -16.87
CA GLU A 327 -28.55 -21.25 -15.60
C GLU A 327 -29.45 -22.36 -15.07
N SER A 328 -28.85 -23.51 -14.76
CA SER A 328 -29.48 -24.61 -14.02
C SER A 328 -30.15 -24.06 -12.76
N PRO A 329 -31.20 -24.72 -12.23
CA PRO A 329 -31.87 -24.31 -10.98
C PRO A 329 -30.96 -24.32 -9.74
N ASP A 330 -29.72 -24.75 -9.86
CA ASP A 330 -28.60 -24.52 -8.92
C ASP A 330 -27.94 -23.17 -9.11
N THR A 331 -28.69 -22.09 -9.20
CA THR A 331 -28.14 -20.74 -8.97
C THR A 331 -27.46 -20.79 -7.60
N PRO A 332 -26.12 -20.57 -7.49
CA PRO A 332 -25.50 -20.56 -6.19
C PRO A 332 -26.22 -19.50 -5.38
N GLN A 333 -26.95 -19.93 -4.34
CA GLN A 333 -27.51 -19.00 -3.36
C GLN A 333 -26.39 -18.03 -3.05
N GLU A 334 -26.66 -16.75 -3.22
CA GLU A 334 -25.72 -15.67 -2.93
C GLU A 334 -25.20 -15.91 -1.51
N LYS A 335 -24.07 -16.65 -1.41
CA LYS A 335 -23.51 -17.04 -0.12
C LYS A 335 -23.18 -15.75 0.60
N LEU A 336 -23.89 -15.49 1.68
CA LEU A 336 -23.65 -14.39 2.59
C LEU A 336 -22.19 -14.41 3.01
N PRO A 337 -21.53 -13.25 3.19
CA PRO A 337 -20.20 -13.21 3.76
C PRO A 337 -20.17 -14.00 5.07
N ASP A 338 -19.24 -14.94 5.18
CA ASP A 338 -19.14 -15.79 6.36
C ASP A 338 -18.31 -15.13 7.45
N MET A 339 -18.99 -14.58 8.46
CA MET A 339 -18.33 -13.94 9.61
C MET A 339 -17.43 -14.90 10.39
N ARG A 340 -17.82 -16.18 10.54
CA ARG A 340 -17.03 -17.16 11.28
C ARG A 340 -15.74 -17.53 10.53
N ALA A 341 -15.85 -17.75 9.23
CA ALA A 341 -14.69 -17.98 8.38
C ALA A 341 -13.80 -16.74 8.32
N ALA A 342 -14.36 -15.55 8.16
CA ALA A 342 -13.64 -14.28 8.20
C ALA A 342 -12.79 -14.13 9.47
N PHE A 343 -13.38 -14.35 10.65
CA PHE A 343 -12.67 -14.27 11.91
C PHE A 343 -11.60 -15.37 12.06
N ARG A 344 -11.91 -16.61 11.66
CA ARG A 344 -10.97 -17.74 11.73
C ARG A 344 -9.75 -17.50 10.85
N ILE A 345 -9.95 -17.09 9.60
CA ILE A 345 -8.87 -16.82 8.64
C ILE A 345 -8.06 -15.59 9.09
N TRP A 346 -8.72 -14.50 9.50
CA TRP A 346 -8.02 -13.35 10.05
C TRP A 346 -7.11 -13.72 11.22
N ARG A 347 -7.60 -14.50 12.20
CA ARG A 347 -6.79 -14.90 13.35
C ARG A 347 -5.56 -15.72 12.94
N ARG A 348 -5.69 -16.58 11.94
CA ARG A 348 -4.63 -17.47 11.43
C ARG A 348 -3.63 -16.74 10.53
N ASP A 349 -4.13 -15.95 9.57
CA ASP A 349 -3.35 -15.50 8.41
C ASP A 349 -2.93 -14.03 8.45
N ARG A 350 -3.43 -13.21 9.36
CA ARG A 350 -3.17 -11.76 9.45
C ARG A 350 -1.69 -11.35 9.58
N ARG A 351 -0.78 -12.29 9.76
CA ARG A 351 0.67 -12.06 9.89
C ARG A 351 1.48 -12.67 8.76
N LYS A 352 0.84 -13.19 7.74
CA LYS A 352 1.52 -13.86 6.62
C LYS A 352 2.09 -12.88 5.58
N SER A 353 1.68 -11.61 5.59
CA SER A 353 2.26 -10.60 4.72
C SER A 353 3.54 -9.99 5.32
N PRO A 354 4.50 -9.57 4.48
CA PRO A 354 5.67 -8.82 4.91
C PRO A 354 5.33 -7.45 5.54
N SER A 355 4.20 -6.83 5.15
CA SER A 355 3.63 -5.67 5.84
C SER A 355 2.81 -6.15 7.05
N PRO A 356 2.95 -5.52 8.22
CA PRO A 356 2.18 -5.88 9.41
C PRO A 356 0.68 -5.52 9.28
N ASN A 357 0.31 -4.77 8.25
CA ASN A 357 -1.00 -4.12 8.10
C ASN A 357 -1.84 -4.69 6.95
N SER A 358 -1.26 -4.96 5.76
CA SER A 358 -2.02 -5.35 4.56
C SER A 358 -2.82 -6.63 4.75
N ALA A 359 -2.23 -7.68 5.35
CA ALA A 359 -2.92 -8.94 5.60
C ALA A 359 -4.07 -8.86 6.61
N GLN A 360 -4.27 -7.73 7.31
CA GLN A 360 -5.39 -7.59 8.25
C GLN A 360 -6.74 -7.64 7.51
N THR A 361 -6.94 -6.79 6.54
CA THR A 361 -8.17 -6.71 5.75
C THR A 361 -8.23 -7.77 4.64
N GLU A 362 -7.09 -8.08 4.01
CA GLU A 362 -7.01 -9.13 2.99
C GLU A 362 -7.42 -10.51 3.55
N SER A 363 -6.96 -10.87 4.76
CA SER A 363 -7.33 -12.14 5.38
C SER A 363 -8.80 -12.21 5.78
N VAL A 364 -9.39 -11.08 6.20
CA VAL A 364 -10.84 -11.01 6.43
C VAL A 364 -11.60 -11.22 5.14
N CYS A 365 -11.21 -10.54 4.05
CA CYS A 365 -11.83 -10.69 2.74
C CYS A 365 -11.75 -12.13 2.23
N ALA A 366 -10.55 -12.74 2.31
CA ALA A 366 -10.33 -14.14 1.93
C ALA A 366 -11.27 -15.10 2.69
N GLY A 367 -11.39 -14.92 4.01
CA GLY A 367 -12.29 -15.74 4.83
C GLY A 367 -13.75 -15.49 4.57
N ALA A 368 -14.16 -14.21 4.49
CA ALA A 368 -15.56 -13.81 4.26
C ALA A 368 -16.12 -14.31 2.94
N LEU A 369 -15.30 -14.35 1.89
CA LEU A 369 -15.70 -14.73 0.54
C LEU A 369 -15.27 -16.14 0.14
N HIS A 370 -14.64 -16.89 1.06
CA HIS A 370 -14.09 -18.23 0.79
C HIS A 370 -13.14 -18.25 -0.41
N LEU A 371 -12.16 -17.33 -0.40
CA LEU A 371 -11.16 -17.17 -1.45
C LEU A 371 -9.76 -17.55 -0.96
N ARG A 372 -8.88 -17.82 -1.91
CA ARG A 372 -7.45 -17.89 -1.70
C ARG A 372 -6.78 -16.71 -2.37
N LEU A 373 -6.18 -15.83 -1.58
CA LEU A 373 -5.57 -14.58 -2.01
C LEU A 373 -4.05 -14.60 -1.77
N LEU A 374 -3.34 -13.62 -2.30
CA LEU A 374 -1.88 -13.52 -2.30
C LEU A 374 -1.22 -14.70 -3.06
N GLY A 375 -0.05 -15.16 -2.64
CA GLY A 375 0.78 -16.10 -3.36
C GLY A 375 1.83 -15.42 -4.23
N ASP A 376 2.42 -16.16 -5.13
CA ASP A 376 3.51 -15.71 -5.99
C ASP A 376 3.09 -14.56 -6.91
N THR A 377 3.93 -13.52 -6.97
CA THR A 377 3.60 -12.29 -7.69
C THR A 377 4.85 -11.72 -8.36
N TRP A 378 4.71 -11.25 -9.59
CA TRP A 378 5.78 -10.60 -10.34
C TRP A 378 5.86 -9.10 -10.05
N TYR A 379 7.07 -8.61 -9.74
CA TYR A 379 7.37 -7.20 -9.59
C TYR A 379 8.65 -6.86 -10.36
N PHE A 380 8.56 -5.94 -11.30
CA PHE A 380 9.70 -5.50 -12.12
C PHE A 380 10.44 -6.68 -12.78
N GLY A 381 9.71 -7.66 -13.31
CA GLY A 381 10.23 -8.85 -13.96
C GLY A 381 10.87 -9.88 -13.02
N LYS A 382 10.70 -9.75 -11.69
CA LYS A 382 11.19 -10.69 -10.68
C LYS A 382 10.03 -11.34 -9.96
N LEU A 383 10.09 -12.67 -9.77
CA LEU A 383 9.10 -13.42 -9.00
C LEU A 383 9.35 -13.21 -7.50
N HIS A 384 8.32 -12.82 -6.79
CA HIS A 384 8.31 -12.69 -5.35
C HIS A 384 7.37 -13.73 -4.74
N HIS A 385 7.93 -14.62 -3.94
CA HIS A 385 7.16 -15.63 -3.22
C HIS A 385 6.48 -15.00 -2.01
N LYS A 386 5.15 -15.10 -1.95
CA LYS A 386 4.33 -14.66 -0.82
C LYS A 386 3.49 -15.84 -0.34
N ALA A 387 3.29 -15.92 0.98
CA ALA A 387 2.40 -16.92 1.54
C ALA A 387 0.95 -16.64 1.12
N GLU A 388 0.23 -17.68 0.73
CA GLU A 388 -1.20 -17.59 0.46
C GLU A 388 -2.01 -17.40 1.75
N ILE A 389 -3.12 -16.69 1.64
CA ILE A 389 -4.09 -16.46 2.71
C ILE A 389 -5.48 -16.97 2.30
N GLY A 390 -6.24 -17.47 3.28
CA GLY A 390 -7.55 -18.08 3.03
C GLY A 390 -7.47 -19.58 2.74
N ASP A 391 -8.64 -20.22 2.73
CA ASP A 391 -8.82 -21.66 2.52
C ASP A 391 -9.69 -21.97 1.27
N GLY A 392 -9.95 -20.94 0.43
CA GLY A 392 -10.78 -21.10 -0.75
C GLY A 392 -10.18 -22.11 -1.73
N ASP A 393 -11.02 -22.93 -2.30
CA ASP A 393 -10.70 -23.96 -3.30
C ASP A 393 -11.25 -23.62 -4.69
N ARG A 394 -12.02 -22.53 -4.79
CA ARG A 394 -12.58 -22.03 -6.05
C ARG A 394 -11.75 -20.90 -6.64
N ALA A 395 -11.84 -20.76 -7.94
CA ALA A 395 -11.27 -19.62 -8.65
C ALA A 395 -11.92 -18.28 -8.20
N VAL A 396 -11.14 -17.20 -8.28
CA VAL A 396 -11.66 -15.86 -8.02
C VAL A 396 -12.39 -15.37 -9.27
N GLU A 397 -13.65 -14.99 -9.10
CA GLU A 397 -14.55 -14.58 -10.17
C GLU A 397 -14.73 -13.06 -10.23
N PRO A 398 -15.15 -12.48 -11.37
CA PRO A 398 -15.43 -11.04 -11.47
C PRO A 398 -16.46 -10.54 -10.45
N HIS A 399 -17.43 -11.36 -10.05
CA HIS A 399 -18.41 -11.04 -9.02
C HIS A 399 -17.81 -10.89 -7.62
N ASP A 400 -16.64 -11.49 -7.34
CA ASP A 400 -15.95 -11.31 -6.06
C ASP A 400 -15.43 -9.89 -5.89
N ILE A 401 -15.11 -9.19 -6.98
CA ILE A 401 -14.79 -7.76 -6.95
C ILE A 401 -15.97 -6.97 -6.38
N THR A 402 -17.20 -7.26 -6.84
CA THR A 402 -18.41 -6.61 -6.30
C THR A 402 -18.62 -6.91 -4.82
N ARG A 403 -18.39 -8.17 -4.41
CA ARG A 403 -18.48 -8.59 -3.01
C ARG A 403 -17.46 -7.88 -2.12
N ALA A 404 -16.21 -7.79 -2.57
CA ALA A 404 -15.13 -7.06 -1.87
C ALA A 404 -15.45 -5.57 -1.74
N VAL A 405 -15.92 -4.91 -2.82
CA VAL A 405 -16.37 -3.52 -2.81
C VAL A 405 -17.51 -3.30 -1.82
N SER A 406 -18.46 -4.23 -1.74
CA SER A 406 -19.57 -4.12 -0.79
C SER A 406 -19.10 -4.28 0.67
N LEU A 407 -18.14 -5.16 0.95
CA LEU A 407 -17.50 -5.24 2.28
C LEU A 407 -16.82 -3.90 2.63
N MET A 408 -16.07 -3.32 1.71
CA MET A 408 -15.43 -2.01 1.87
C MET A 408 -16.45 -0.91 2.20
N VAL A 409 -17.50 -0.77 1.39
CA VAL A 409 -18.54 0.27 1.58
C VAL A 409 -19.21 0.13 2.94
N ARG A 410 -19.63 -1.07 3.32
CA ARG A 410 -20.28 -1.32 4.61
C ARG A 410 -19.36 -1.06 5.79
N THR A 411 -18.10 -1.47 5.69
CA THR A 411 -17.07 -1.22 6.72
C THR A 411 -16.90 0.29 6.93
N SER A 412 -16.83 1.04 5.85
CA SER A 412 -16.70 2.50 5.87
C SER A 412 -17.92 3.18 6.49
N LEU A 413 -19.13 2.76 6.10
CA LEU A 413 -20.36 3.29 6.66
C LEU A 413 -20.49 2.99 8.16
N LEU A 414 -20.09 1.79 8.59
CA LEU A 414 -20.09 1.44 10.01
C LEU A 414 -19.10 2.33 10.80
N LEU A 415 -17.90 2.59 10.26
CA LEU A 415 -16.94 3.49 10.91
C LEU A 415 -17.48 4.93 10.97
N TYR A 416 -18.12 5.42 9.90
CA TYR A 416 -18.80 6.73 9.91
C TYR A 416 -19.87 6.80 11.02
N ALA A 417 -20.72 5.79 11.11
CA ALA A 417 -21.79 5.73 12.12
C ALA A 417 -21.21 5.74 13.54
N ILE A 418 -20.19 4.92 13.80
CA ILE A 418 -19.51 4.88 15.10
C ILE A 418 -18.85 6.22 15.40
N GLY A 419 -18.13 6.81 14.43
CA GLY A 419 -17.47 8.10 14.62
C GLY A 419 -18.44 9.22 14.95
N ILE A 420 -19.57 9.31 14.24
CA ILE A 420 -20.63 10.29 14.51
C ILE A 420 -21.25 10.03 15.89
N ALA A 421 -21.54 8.77 16.25
CA ALA A 421 -22.11 8.44 17.56
C ALA A 421 -21.17 8.82 18.71
N VAL A 422 -19.87 8.56 18.58
CA VAL A 422 -18.85 8.97 19.57
C VAL A 422 -18.81 10.50 19.70
N LEU A 423 -18.83 11.23 18.58
CA LEU A 423 -18.81 12.69 18.60
C LEU A 423 -20.09 13.28 19.22
N LEU A 424 -21.26 12.68 18.96
CA LEU A 424 -22.51 13.09 19.59
C LEU A 424 -22.47 12.85 21.09
N ALA A 425 -22.01 11.69 21.54
CA ALA A 425 -21.83 11.42 22.97
C ALA A 425 -20.87 12.41 23.64
N LEU A 426 -19.80 12.82 22.97
CA LEU A 426 -18.87 13.86 23.49
C LEU A 426 -19.56 15.22 23.59
N VAL A 427 -20.45 15.58 22.67
CA VAL A 427 -21.24 16.82 22.75
C VAL A 427 -22.16 16.77 23.97
N GLU A 428 -22.93 15.69 24.16
CA GLU A 428 -23.85 15.52 25.29
C GLU A 428 -23.13 15.56 26.64
N LEU A 429 -22.04 14.75 26.78
CA LEU A 429 -21.24 14.73 28.02
C LEU A 429 -20.61 16.08 28.36
N SER A 430 -20.29 16.89 27.33
CA SER A 430 -19.72 18.22 27.53
C SER A 430 -20.77 19.29 27.91
N CYS A 431 -22.05 19.01 27.66
CA CYS A 431 -23.19 19.87 28.02
C CYS A 431 -23.80 19.51 29.37
N TRP A 432 -23.40 18.36 29.97
CA TRP A 432 -23.85 17.97 31.31
C TRP A 432 -23.28 18.94 32.35
N PRO A 433 -24.10 19.46 33.29
CA PRO A 433 -23.70 20.46 34.28
C PRO A 433 -22.62 19.99 35.24
#